data_e34944c5272d85d906dcfc8f0e7aec73
#
_entry.id   e34944c5272d85d906dcfc8f0e7aec73
#
_cell.length_a   1.000
_cell.length_b   1.000
_cell.length_c   1.000
_cell.angle_alpha   90.00
_cell.angle_beta   90.00
_cell.angle_gamma   90.00
#
_symmetry.space_group_name_H-M   'P 1'
#
loop_
_entity.id
_entity.type
_entity.pdbx_description
1 polymer ?
#
loop_
_entity_poly.entity_id
_entity_poly.type
_entity_poly.pdbx_seq_one_letter_code
_entity_poly.pdbx_strand_id
1 'polypeptide(L)'
;MKKVFTIFLILLFILPVITIIFSGTTINSEAAKKADEYFNQEVIETEPHTKEDGSPYQICYVDIDPYPASGEMLYYVLKQLYDRGWMEIPGISDFSEVPFDAADLDAKELINYLADKGTGDYISFSRQQNYYIALEDEKDVKKGILDGVKNGDIDLILALGTSPGILTIKTLGITEVPIMVYFCVDPVSSDLSETQEYSGQDNVWCHTSSEIYKNQLSFYHDAYKFTNVGMVYYSGSVAAINTYREAAQSLGVRISETMIATLESPDQEEAYYKKLKKSYEDLVENRGIDAFVLNTDMIKDVKRMPDMLSVFYENNIPVFVQNGEFLVSHDDGGVMLMSASDAVSQAPFAVDAMIRIFGGEKPGEIYEKFVPSPYVSINLENAEKMNMDIPDEIIRMSEKFY
;
A
#
# COMPACT_ATOMS: atom_id res chain seq x y z
N MET A 1 -27.39 52.01 -16.06
CA MET A 1 -26.37 51.48 -15.15
C MET A 1 -27.07 50.58 -14.13
N LYS A 2 -27.14 49.31 -14.37
CA LYS A 2 -27.63 48.29 -13.42
C LYS A 2 -26.55 47.24 -13.31
N LYS A 3 -25.94 47.16 -12.12
CA LYS A 3 -24.98 46.09 -11.78
C LYS A 3 -25.78 44.84 -11.51
N VAL A 4 -25.55 43.79 -12.28
CA VAL A 4 -26.06 42.47 -12.03
C VAL A 4 -25.05 41.76 -11.14
N PHE A 5 -25.45 41.47 -9.90
CA PHE A 5 -24.72 40.61 -8.99
C PHE A 5 -25.04 39.16 -9.35
N THR A 6 -24.06 38.44 -9.86
CA THR A 6 -24.17 36.99 -10.05
C THR A 6 -23.74 36.33 -8.74
N ILE A 7 -24.69 35.78 -8.02
CA ILE A 7 -24.47 34.95 -6.85
C ILE A 7 -24.11 33.56 -7.38
N PHE A 8 -22.86 33.15 -7.20
CA PHE A 8 -22.45 31.75 -7.36
C PHE A 8 -22.97 30.98 -6.15
N LEU A 9 -23.94 30.11 -6.42
CA LEU A 9 -24.43 29.12 -5.47
C LEU A 9 -23.41 27.98 -5.42
N ILE A 10 -22.58 27.95 -4.38
CA ILE A 10 -21.76 26.78 -4.06
C ILE A 10 -22.71 25.76 -3.43
N LEU A 11 -23.05 24.74 -4.20
CA LEU A 11 -23.71 23.54 -3.70
C LEU A 11 -22.70 22.76 -2.85
N LEU A 12 -22.76 22.95 -1.54
CA LEU A 12 -22.15 22.05 -0.57
C LEU A 12 -22.89 20.70 -0.68
N PHE A 13 -22.25 19.73 -1.30
CA PHE A 13 -22.63 18.35 -1.13
C PHE A 13 -22.23 17.91 0.28
N ILE A 14 -23.16 18.00 1.21
CA ILE A 14 -23.06 17.32 2.50
C ILE A 14 -23.33 15.85 2.20
N LEU A 15 -22.26 15.06 2.06
CA LEU A 15 -22.36 13.61 2.13
C LEU A 15 -22.83 13.25 3.55
N PRO A 16 -23.89 12.45 3.72
CA PRO A 16 -24.24 11.95 5.03
C PRO A 16 -23.12 11.02 5.50
N VAL A 17 -22.44 11.38 6.59
CA VAL A 17 -21.62 10.46 7.35
C VAL A 17 -22.53 9.33 7.79
N ILE A 18 -22.47 8.20 7.11
CA ILE A 18 -23.13 6.97 7.55
C ILE A 18 -22.34 6.50 8.75
N THR A 19 -22.86 6.81 9.94
CA THR A 19 -22.34 6.25 11.19
C THR A 19 -22.74 4.78 11.21
N ILE A 20 -21.85 3.92 10.74
CA ILE A 20 -22.00 2.47 10.93
C ILE A 20 -21.74 2.21 12.41
N ILE A 21 -22.79 1.97 13.16
CA ILE A 21 -22.71 1.54 14.57
C ILE A 21 -22.29 0.07 14.53
N PHE A 22 -20.98 -0.19 14.53
CA PHE A 22 -20.47 -1.50 14.88
C PHE A 22 -20.66 -1.69 16.40
N SER A 23 -21.32 -2.77 16.76
CA SER A 23 -21.56 -3.15 18.14
C SER A 23 -20.22 -3.40 18.86
N GLY A 24 -19.80 -2.51 19.71
CA GLY A 24 -18.91 -2.81 20.81
C GLY A 24 -17.52 -2.17 20.86
N THR A 25 -17.13 -1.34 19.91
CA THR A 25 -15.90 -0.54 20.07
C THR A 25 -16.24 0.94 20.08
N THR A 26 -16.08 1.59 21.21
CA THR A 26 -15.95 3.04 21.29
C THR A 26 -14.74 3.41 20.42
N ILE A 27 -15.00 3.91 19.20
CA ILE A 27 -13.96 4.60 18.42
C ILE A 27 -13.37 5.63 19.37
N ASN A 28 -12.06 5.54 19.59
CA ASN A 28 -11.38 6.47 20.47
C ASN A 28 -11.64 7.88 19.93
N SER A 29 -12.50 8.65 20.61
CA SER A 29 -12.97 9.95 20.14
C SER A 29 -11.83 10.95 19.96
N GLU A 30 -10.67 10.65 20.53
CA GLU A 30 -9.45 11.43 20.44
C GLU A 30 -8.69 11.18 19.13
N ALA A 31 -8.65 9.92 18.66
CA ALA A 31 -8.04 9.59 17.36
C ALA A 31 -8.90 10.12 16.20
N ALA A 32 -10.23 10.02 16.29
CA ALA A 32 -11.13 10.60 15.31
C ALA A 32 -11.03 12.14 15.29
N LYS A 33 -10.91 12.79 16.46
CA LYS A 33 -10.66 14.24 16.54
C LYS A 33 -9.33 14.64 15.94
N LYS A 34 -8.25 13.90 16.20
CA LYS A 34 -6.94 14.19 15.62
C LYS A 34 -6.91 13.96 14.11
N ALA A 35 -7.60 12.92 13.61
CA ALA A 35 -7.79 12.73 12.18
C ALA A 35 -8.58 13.87 11.55
N ASP A 36 -9.70 14.30 12.19
CA ASP A 36 -10.48 15.46 11.75
C ASP A 36 -9.66 16.77 11.83
N GLU A 37 -8.81 16.94 12.84
CA GLU A 37 -7.90 18.08 12.95
C GLU A 37 -6.84 18.05 11.85
N TYR A 38 -6.34 16.88 11.46
CA TYR A 38 -5.39 16.73 10.36
C TYR A 38 -6.05 17.01 8.99
N PHE A 39 -7.22 16.45 8.73
CA PHE A 39 -7.96 16.70 7.47
C PHE A 39 -8.54 18.12 7.38
N ASN A 40 -8.69 18.82 8.51
CA ASN A 40 -9.08 20.24 8.58
C ASN A 40 -7.90 21.20 8.79
N GLN A 41 -6.66 20.71 8.91
CA GLN A 41 -5.51 21.58 8.73
C GLN A 41 -5.59 22.12 7.29
N GLU A 42 -5.56 23.44 7.16
CA GLU A 42 -5.42 24.06 5.85
C GLU A 42 -4.30 23.32 5.11
N VAL A 43 -4.64 22.75 3.95
CA VAL A 43 -3.62 22.24 3.05
C VAL A 43 -2.63 23.38 2.88
N ILE A 44 -1.46 23.26 3.47
CA ILE A 44 -0.40 24.23 3.25
C ILE A 44 -0.03 24.00 1.78
N GLU A 45 -0.66 24.77 0.90
CA GLU A 45 -0.25 24.85 -0.50
C GLU A 45 1.14 25.51 -0.50
N THR A 46 2.14 24.69 -0.22
CA THR A 46 3.52 25.13 -0.40
C THR A 46 3.74 25.20 -1.90
N GLU A 47 3.81 26.42 -2.42
CA GLU A 47 4.16 26.68 -3.82
C GLU A 47 5.46 25.96 -4.18
N PRO A 48 5.56 25.34 -5.36
CA PRO A 48 6.79 24.70 -5.80
C PRO A 48 7.97 25.65 -5.72
N HIS A 49 9.05 25.21 -5.12
CA HIS A 49 10.27 26.00 -4.93
C HIS A 49 11.53 25.12 -5.04
N THR A 50 12.65 25.74 -5.33
CA THR A 50 13.97 25.10 -5.34
C THR A 50 14.58 25.14 -3.95
N LYS A 51 15.69 24.42 -3.77
CA LYS A 51 16.57 24.60 -2.62
C LYS A 51 17.11 26.04 -2.56
N GLU A 52 17.69 26.43 -1.42
CA GLU A 52 18.25 27.78 -1.24
C GLU A 52 19.32 28.15 -2.27
N ASP A 53 20.05 27.16 -2.80
CA ASP A 53 21.07 27.37 -3.85
C ASP A 53 20.49 27.42 -5.26
N GLY A 54 19.18 27.30 -5.42
CA GLY A 54 18.47 27.30 -6.69
C GLY A 54 18.46 25.95 -7.42
N SER A 55 19.01 24.89 -6.82
CA SER A 55 18.97 23.56 -7.41
C SER A 55 17.70 22.79 -7.06
N PRO A 56 17.29 21.77 -7.87
CA PRO A 56 16.15 20.92 -7.59
C PRO A 56 16.44 19.98 -6.42
N TYR A 57 15.37 19.49 -5.77
CA TYR A 57 15.43 18.40 -4.81
C TYR A 57 15.72 17.08 -5.53
N GLN A 58 16.80 16.38 -5.13
CA GLN A 58 17.18 15.10 -5.68
C GLN A 58 16.52 13.96 -4.91
N ILE A 59 15.64 13.20 -5.56
CA ILE A 59 14.96 12.07 -4.95
C ILE A 59 15.68 10.77 -5.28
N CYS A 60 16.10 10.05 -4.24
CA CYS A 60 16.60 8.68 -4.32
C CYS A 60 15.42 7.71 -4.16
N TYR A 61 15.33 6.71 -5.02
CA TYR A 61 14.32 5.66 -4.97
C TYR A 61 14.92 4.33 -4.52
N VAL A 62 14.27 3.66 -3.55
CA VAL A 62 14.70 2.35 -3.04
C VAL A 62 13.48 1.43 -2.93
N ASP A 63 13.53 0.28 -3.59
CA ASP A 63 12.48 -0.75 -3.56
C ASP A 63 13.09 -2.15 -3.45
N ILE A 64 12.26 -3.17 -3.29
CA ILE A 64 12.70 -4.58 -3.22
C ILE A 64 13.09 -5.08 -4.61
N ASP A 65 12.16 -5.04 -5.55
CA ASP A 65 12.25 -5.57 -6.91
C ASP A 65 11.19 -4.89 -7.80
N PRO A 66 11.10 -5.18 -9.10
CA PRO A 66 10.08 -4.65 -9.99
C PRO A 66 8.70 -5.25 -9.67
N TYR A 67 8.10 -4.84 -8.56
CA TYR A 67 6.78 -5.27 -8.12
C TYR A 67 5.70 -4.31 -8.67
N PRO A 68 4.70 -4.80 -9.43
CA PRO A 68 3.72 -3.94 -10.09
C PRO A 68 2.96 -2.99 -9.14
N ALA A 69 2.63 -3.44 -7.92
CA ALA A 69 1.96 -2.57 -6.95
C ALA A 69 2.84 -1.41 -6.48
N SER A 70 4.16 -1.61 -6.34
CA SER A 70 5.10 -0.52 -6.05
C SER A 70 5.19 0.44 -7.23
N GLY A 71 5.21 -0.09 -8.45
CA GLY A 71 5.19 0.70 -9.68
C GLY A 71 3.96 1.58 -9.76
N GLU A 72 2.78 1.02 -9.50
CA GLU A 72 1.52 1.76 -9.46
C GLU A 72 1.53 2.86 -8.38
N MET A 73 1.99 2.54 -7.17
CA MET A 73 2.13 3.53 -6.09
C MET A 73 3.04 4.68 -6.48
N LEU A 74 4.20 4.39 -7.05
CA LEU A 74 5.13 5.41 -7.54
C LEU A 74 4.51 6.26 -8.65
N TYR A 75 3.84 5.63 -9.62
CA TYR A 75 3.19 6.34 -10.73
C TYR A 75 2.24 7.43 -10.22
N TYR A 76 1.36 7.09 -9.28
CA TYR A 76 0.40 8.06 -8.76
C TYR A 76 1.03 9.11 -7.84
N VAL A 77 2.09 8.80 -7.12
CA VAL A 77 2.89 9.82 -6.39
C VAL A 77 3.49 10.83 -7.38
N LEU A 78 4.12 10.35 -8.45
CA LEU A 78 4.71 11.22 -9.47
C LEU A 78 3.66 12.01 -10.24
N LYS A 79 2.51 11.39 -10.54
CA LYS A 79 1.38 12.08 -11.13
C LYS A 79 0.88 13.22 -10.24
N GLN A 80 0.74 13.02 -8.95
CA GLN A 80 0.34 14.06 -8.00
C GLN A 80 1.36 15.20 -7.93
N LEU A 81 2.67 14.91 -7.96
CA LEU A 81 3.71 15.92 -8.03
C LEU A 81 3.63 16.73 -9.33
N TYR A 82 3.36 16.06 -10.45
CA TYR A 82 3.15 16.71 -11.75
C TYR A 82 1.90 17.61 -11.74
N ASP A 83 0.76 17.09 -11.29
CA ASP A 83 -0.51 17.83 -11.25
C ASP A 83 -0.46 19.06 -10.33
N ARG A 84 0.42 19.04 -9.31
CA ARG A 84 0.66 20.17 -8.40
C ARG A 84 1.79 21.11 -8.84
N GLY A 85 2.35 20.90 -10.03
CA GLY A 85 3.38 21.76 -10.62
C GLY A 85 4.79 21.60 -10.04
N TRP A 86 5.03 20.53 -9.22
CA TRP A 86 6.37 20.20 -8.72
C TRP A 86 7.25 19.54 -9.79
N MET A 87 6.66 19.07 -10.87
CA MET A 87 7.35 18.46 -12.00
C MET A 87 6.83 18.99 -13.33
N GLU A 88 7.76 19.16 -14.28
CA GLU A 88 7.47 19.45 -15.68
C GLU A 88 8.28 18.48 -16.54
N ILE A 89 7.61 17.72 -17.41
CA ILE A 89 8.30 16.75 -18.28
C ILE A 89 8.30 17.29 -19.71
N PRO A 90 9.45 17.52 -20.33
CA PRO A 90 9.53 18.07 -21.69
C PRO A 90 8.74 17.25 -22.72
N GLY A 91 7.77 17.90 -23.36
CA GLY A 91 6.93 17.29 -24.39
C GLY A 91 5.75 16.45 -23.85
N ILE A 92 5.47 16.50 -22.55
CA ILE A 92 4.32 15.90 -21.90
C ILE A 92 3.41 17.03 -21.43
N SER A 93 2.13 16.99 -21.79
CA SER A 93 1.11 17.97 -21.39
C SER A 93 0.14 17.43 -20.33
N ASP A 94 0.07 16.11 -20.19
CA ASP A 94 -0.67 15.37 -19.17
C ASP A 94 0.19 14.16 -18.76
N PHE A 95 0.27 13.88 -17.47
CA PHE A 95 1.11 12.77 -16.97
C PHE A 95 0.73 11.40 -17.56
N SER A 96 -0.51 11.23 -18.00
CA SER A 96 -0.96 10.01 -18.70
C SER A 96 -0.30 9.79 -20.08
N GLU A 97 0.41 10.79 -20.61
CA GLU A 97 1.17 10.67 -21.87
C GLU A 97 2.56 10.03 -21.68
N VAL A 98 3.00 9.78 -20.43
CA VAL A 98 4.23 9.00 -20.21
C VAL A 98 4.06 7.59 -20.80
N PRO A 99 5.11 7.00 -21.39
CA PRO A 99 4.99 5.72 -22.12
C PRO A 99 4.97 4.50 -21.17
N PHE A 100 4.17 4.58 -20.10
CA PHE A 100 4.07 3.56 -19.07
C PHE A 100 2.61 3.35 -18.67
N ASP A 101 2.23 2.08 -18.45
CA ASP A 101 0.95 1.72 -17.84
C ASP A 101 1.14 1.54 -16.34
N ALA A 102 0.36 2.25 -15.53
CA ALA A 102 0.43 2.17 -14.07
C ALA A 102 0.23 0.73 -13.54
N ALA A 103 -0.58 -0.08 -14.23
CA ALA A 103 -0.91 -1.44 -13.80
C ALA A 103 0.20 -2.48 -14.03
N ASP A 104 1.18 -2.18 -14.92
CA ASP A 104 2.28 -3.10 -15.26
C ASP A 104 3.60 -2.31 -15.40
N LEU A 105 3.94 -1.57 -14.35
CA LEU A 105 5.06 -0.63 -14.36
C LEU A 105 6.26 -1.17 -13.58
N ASP A 106 7.42 -1.23 -14.24
CA ASP A 106 8.71 -1.25 -13.54
C ASP A 106 9.06 0.18 -13.07
N ALA A 107 9.01 0.40 -11.76
CA ALA A 107 9.26 1.70 -11.14
C ALA A 107 10.63 2.28 -11.51
N LYS A 108 11.66 1.43 -11.62
CA LYS A 108 13.03 1.85 -11.99
C LYS A 108 13.12 2.32 -13.43
N GLU A 109 12.34 1.74 -14.33
CA GLU A 109 12.27 2.21 -15.73
C GLU A 109 11.62 3.59 -15.81
N LEU A 110 10.56 3.85 -15.04
CA LEU A 110 9.94 5.17 -14.98
C LEU A 110 10.93 6.22 -14.41
N ILE A 111 11.61 5.92 -13.31
CA ILE A 111 12.62 6.81 -12.73
C ILE A 111 13.74 7.09 -13.75
N ASN A 112 14.22 6.09 -14.47
CA ASN A 112 15.24 6.24 -15.48
C ASN A 112 14.76 7.12 -16.66
N TYR A 113 13.52 6.96 -17.06
CA TYR A 113 12.90 7.80 -18.09
C TYR A 113 12.84 9.27 -17.64
N LEU A 114 12.42 9.54 -16.40
CA LEU A 114 12.36 10.88 -15.84
C LEU A 114 13.76 11.50 -15.70
N ALA A 115 14.76 10.72 -15.26
CA ALA A 115 16.14 11.17 -15.19
C ALA A 115 16.70 11.59 -16.56
N ASP A 116 16.32 10.90 -17.64
CA ASP A 116 16.76 11.22 -19.00
C ASP A 116 16.01 12.41 -19.61
N LYS A 117 14.74 12.53 -19.32
CA LYS A 117 13.89 13.61 -19.86
C LYS A 117 14.09 14.93 -19.14
N GLY A 118 14.43 14.87 -17.86
CA GLY A 118 14.35 15.99 -16.94
C GLY A 118 12.93 16.20 -16.42
N THR A 119 12.83 16.79 -15.24
CA THR A 119 11.57 16.96 -14.50
C THR A 119 11.34 18.40 -14.05
N GLY A 120 11.96 19.38 -14.73
CA GLY A 120 11.82 20.81 -14.41
C GLY A 120 12.80 21.29 -13.34
N ASP A 121 12.42 22.38 -12.67
CA ASP A 121 13.33 23.13 -11.79
C ASP A 121 13.28 22.68 -10.31
N TYR A 122 12.23 21.95 -9.88
CA TYR A 122 11.98 21.72 -8.45
C TYR A 122 12.39 20.34 -7.98
N ILE A 123 12.14 19.29 -8.76
CA ILE A 123 12.45 17.89 -8.42
C ILE A 123 13.28 17.28 -9.52
N SER A 124 14.22 16.42 -9.17
CA SER A 124 14.96 15.64 -10.15
C SER A 124 15.29 14.23 -9.67
N PHE A 125 15.56 13.35 -10.63
CA PHE A 125 15.91 11.95 -10.42
C PHE A 125 17.25 11.63 -11.08
N SER A 126 17.92 10.58 -10.56
CA SER A 126 19.18 10.12 -11.11
C SER A 126 19.13 8.61 -11.33
N ARG A 127 19.69 8.16 -12.46
CA ARG A 127 19.87 6.73 -12.74
C ARG A 127 20.76 6.03 -11.71
N GLN A 128 21.66 6.77 -11.06
CA GLN A 128 22.62 6.28 -10.07
C GLN A 128 22.01 6.19 -8.67
N GLN A 129 20.88 6.87 -8.41
CA GLN A 129 20.21 6.90 -7.10
C GLN A 129 18.85 6.18 -7.16
N ASN A 130 18.86 4.93 -7.64
CA ASN A 130 17.68 4.17 -7.99
C ASN A 130 18.00 2.66 -7.83
N TYR A 131 17.50 2.03 -6.78
CA TYR A 131 17.97 0.74 -6.30
C TYR A 131 16.84 -0.29 -6.14
N TYR A 132 17.11 -1.54 -6.57
CA TYR A 132 16.33 -2.73 -6.22
C TYR A 132 17.14 -3.64 -5.31
N ILE A 133 16.82 -3.65 -4.00
CA ILE A 133 17.65 -4.30 -2.98
C ILE A 133 17.71 -5.82 -3.07
N ALA A 134 16.75 -6.47 -3.74
CA ALA A 134 16.80 -7.92 -3.97
C ALA A 134 17.60 -8.30 -5.22
N LEU A 135 17.84 -7.35 -6.14
CA LEU A 135 18.51 -7.58 -7.41
C LEU A 135 19.94 -7.04 -7.46
N GLU A 136 20.33 -6.26 -6.48
CA GLU A 136 21.63 -5.58 -6.40
C GLU A 136 22.39 -6.03 -5.14
N ASP A 137 23.72 -5.95 -5.15
CA ASP A 137 24.52 -6.29 -3.95
C ASP A 137 24.21 -5.28 -2.83
N GLU A 138 23.83 -5.77 -1.67
CA GLU A 138 23.41 -4.92 -0.53
C GLU A 138 24.50 -3.94 -0.11
N LYS A 139 25.79 -4.32 -0.24
CA LYS A 139 26.93 -3.42 0.12
C LYS A 139 27.06 -2.30 -0.88
N ASP A 140 26.80 -2.58 -2.16
CA ASP A 140 26.85 -1.57 -3.22
C ASP A 140 25.69 -0.60 -3.09
N VAL A 141 24.48 -1.09 -2.79
CA VAL A 141 23.32 -0.25 -2.48
C VAL A 141 23.59 0.67 -1.29
N LYS A 142 24.01 0.10 -0.16
CA LYS A 142 24.36 0.89 1.04
C LYS A 142 25.44 1.93 0.76
N LYS A 143 26.48 1.54 0.03
CA LYS A 143 27.55 2.44 -0.35
C LYS A 143 27.06 3.56 -1.26
N GLY A 144 26.22 3.24 -2.25
CA GLY A 144 25.66 4.23 -3.18
C GLY A 144 24.81 5.27 -2.45
N ILE A 145 23.94 4.84 -1.52
CA ILE A 145 23.14 5.73 -0.68
C ILE A 145 24.03 6.63 0.18
N LEU A 146 25.02 6.05 0.90
CA LEU A 146 25.94 6.82 1.75
C LEU A 146 26.77 7.84 0.96
N ASP A 147 27.30 7.44 -0.19
CA ASP A 147 28.08 8.33 -1.06
C ASP A 147 27.18 9.44 -1.62
N GLY A 148 25.94 9.12 -2.06
CA GLY A 148 24.99 10.10 -2.56
C GLY A 148 24.60 11.15 -1.51
N VAL A 149 24.31 10.72 -0.28
CA VAL A 149 24.05 11.63 0.85
C VAL A 149 25.27 12.51 1.15
N LYS A 150 26.45 11.91 1.23
CA LYS A 150 27.69 12.64 1.53
C LYS A 150 28.05 13.68 0.47
N ASN A 151 27.78 13.40 -0.79
CA ASN A 151 28.09 14.28 -1.91
C ASN A 151 27.03 15.37 -2.13
N GLY A 152 25.85 15.29 -1.46
CA GLY A 152 24.71 16.15 -1.70
C GLY A 152 23.93 15.80 -2.98
N ASP A 153 24.04 14.54 -3.43
CA ASP A 153 23.32 14.01 -4.61
C ASP A 153 21.96 13.44 -4.23
N ILE A 154 21.59 13.44 -2.93
CA ILE A 154 20.32 12.96 -2.39
C ILE A 154 19.81 13.97 -1.37
N ASP A 155 18.60 14.48 -1.59
CA ASP A 155 17.91 15.39 -0.67
C ASP A 155 16.71 14.72 0.03
N LEU A 156 16.18 13.64 -0.57
CA LEU A 156 15.11 12.83 0.01
C LEU A 156 15.23 11.38 -0.49
N ILE A 157 14.99 10.42 0.41
CA ILE A 157 14.91 9.01 0.03
C ILE A 157 13.46 8.56 0.12
N LEU A 158 12.92 8.09 -1.01
CA LEU A 158 11.63 7.43 -1.10
C LEU A 158 11.85 5.91 -1.10
N ALA A 159 11.62 5.28 0.04
CA ALA A 159 11.74 3.84 0.24
C ALA A 159 10.35 3.20 0.16
N LEU A 160 10.09 2.37 -0.85
CA LEU A 160 8.81 1.68 -1.01
C LEU A 160 8.80 0.33 -0.28
N GLY A 161 7.99 0.27 0.77
CA GLY A 161 7.79 -0.93 1.57
C GLY A 161 8.70 -1.06 2.78
N THR A 162 8.40 -2.07 3.58
CA THR A 162 9.04 -2.31 4.88
C THR A 162 10.54 -2.60 4.76
N SER A 163 10.94 -3.50 3.87
CA SER A 163 12.35 -3.92 3.75
C SER A 163 13.27 -2.82 3.21
N PRO A 164 12.90 -2.04 2.19
CA PRO A 164 13.65 -0.85 1.77
C PRO A 164 13.76 0.20 2.88
N GLY A 165 12.66 0.43 3.64
CA GLY A 165 12.68 1.31 4.80
C GLY A 165 13.69 0.87 5.86
N ILE A 166 13.67 -0.41 6.25
CA ILE A 166 14.60 -0.99 7.22
C ILE A 166 16.06 -0.84 6.74
N LEU A 167 16.33 -1.18 5.48
CA LEU A 167 17.69 -1.08 4.92
C LEU A 167 18.18 0.36 4.96
N THR A 168 17.35 1.31 4.52
CA THR A 168 17.72 2.72 4.40
C THR A 168 17.97 3.34 5.78
N ILE A 169 17.04 3.15 6.73
CA ILE A 169 17.17 3.67 8.10
C ILE A 169 18.40 3.07 8.79
N LYS A 170 18.63 1.76 8.68
CA LYS A 170 19.82 1.12 9.26
C LYS A 170 21.13 1.56 8.59
N THR A 171 21.09 1.94 7.32
CA THR A 171 22.28 2.39 6.58
C THR A 171 22.68 3.80 7.00
N LEU A 172 21.71 4.70 7.11
CA LEU A 172 21.94 6.11 7.39
C LEU A 172 21.95 6.44 8.89
N GLY A 173 21.14 5.72 9.68
CA GLY A 173 20.91 6.07 11.08
C GLY A 173 20.32 7.47 11.21
N ILE A 174 20.80 8.24 12.18
CA ILE A 174 20.40 9.64 12.36
C ILE A 174 21.16 10.49 11.34
N THR A 175 20.45 11.05 10.38
CA THR A 175 20.97 11.93 9.33
C THR A 175 20.05 13.14 9.16
N GLU A 176 20.53 14.18 8.48
CA GLU A 176 19.70 15.32 8.09
C GLU A 176 18.86 15.04 6.83
N VAL A 177 19.21 13.98 6.06
CA VAL A 177 18.44 13.62 4.87
C VAL A 177 17.16 12.91 5.24
N PRO A 178 15.99 13.41 4.82
CA PRO A 178 14.69 12.81 5.03
C PRO A 178 14.57 11.43 4.38
N ILE A 179 13.93 10.50 5.10
CA ILE A 179 13.57 9.16 4.64
C ILE A 179 12.06 9.03 4.70
N MET A 180 11.42 8.85 3.56
CA MET A 180 9.99 8.53 3.47
C MET A 180 9.82 7.04 3.21
N VAL A 181 9.31 6.30 4.19
CA VAL A 181 8.93 4.90 4.04
C VAL A 181 7.45 4.86 3.62
N TYR A 182 7.22 4.70 2.34
CA TYR A 182 5.88 4.66 1.77
C TYR A 182 5.47 3.22 1.45
N PHE A 183 4.17 2.94 1.42
CA PHE A 183 3.64 1.59 1.19
C PHE A 183 4.06 0.58 2.28
N CYS A 184 4.21 1.05 3.53
CA CYS A 184 4.45 0.19 4.69
C CYS A 184 3.16 0.11 5.51
N VAL A 185 2.55 -1.07 5.61
CA VAL A 185 1.24 -1.22 6.27
C VAL A 185 1.36 -1.08 7.79
N ASP A 186 2.37 -1.69 8.39
CA ASP A 186 2.58 -1.69 9.85
C ASP A 186 4.05 -1.40 10.20
N PRO A 187 4.44 -0.12 10.18
CA PRO A 187 5.80 0.28 10.53
C PRO A 187 6.11 0.10 12.01
N VAL A 188 5.10 0.12 12.90
CA VAL A 188 5.31 -0.09 14.34
C VAL A 188 5.76 -1.53 14.63
N SER A 189 5.05 -2.52 14.10
CA SER A 189 5.46 -3.93 14.25
C SER A 189 6.79 -4.26 13.55
N SER A 190 7.26 -3.37 12.69
CA SER A 190 8.52 -3.51 11.95
C SER A 190 9.67 -2.70 12.53
N ASP A 191 9.49 -2.09 13.71
CA ASP A 191 10.46 -1.23 14.39
C ASP A 191 10.92 -0.01 13.53
N LEU A 192 10.07 0.47 12.64
CA LEU A 192 10.31 1.66 11.81
C LEU A 192 9.70 2.92 12.38
N SER A 193 8.66 2.78 13.22
CA SER A 193 7.93 3.87 13.84
C SER A 193 7.64 3.55 15.30
N GLU A 194 7.66 4.56 16.18
CA GLU A 194 7.32 4.37 17.59
C GLU A 194 5.81 4.19 17.80
N THR A 195 5.02 4.95 17.04
CA THR A 195 3.56 4.92 17.09
C THR A 195 2.98 4.83 15.67
N GLN A 196 1.67 4.68 15.56
CA GLN A 196 1.00 4.70 14.26
C GLN A 196 0.84 6.11 13.70
N GLU A 197 0.99 7.11 14.53
CA GLU A 197 0.81 8.50 14.20
C GLU A 197 2.13 9.20 13.84
N TYR A 198 3.25 8.77 14.44
CA TYR A 198 4.56 9.42 14.30
C TYR A 198 5.70 8.40 14.44
N SER A 199 6.73 8.53 13.62
CA SER A 199 7.90 7.65 13.65
C SER A 199 8.71 7.74 14.93
N GLY A 200 8.70 8.90 15.61
CA GLY A 200 9.58 9.18 16.73
C GLY A 200 11.03 9.50 16.32
N GLN A 201 11.32 9.63 15.03
CA GLN A 201 12.64 9.90 14.46
C GLN A 201 12.60 11.18 13.62
N ASP A 202 13.43 12.17 13.92
CA ASP A 202 13.40 13.50 13.28
C ASP A 202 13.47 13.45 11.73
N ASN A 203 14.16 12.45 11.17
CA ASN A 203 14.41 12.34 9.73
C ASN A 203 13.58 11.26 9.03
N VAL A 204 12.62 10.62 9.71
CA VAL A 204 11.85 9.50 9.15
C VAL A 204 10.37 9.82 9.19
N TRP A 205 9.70 9.60 8.06
CA TRP A 205 8.25 9.54 7.94
C TRP A 205 7.86 8.14 7.42
N CYS A 206 6.88 7.51 8.07
CA CYS A 206 6.41 6.18 7.69
C CYS A 206 4.92 6.19 7.40
N HIS A 207 4.51 5.87 6.19
CA HIS A 207 3.10 5.64 5.89
C HIS A 207 2.57 4.46 6.70
N THR A 208 1.49 4.68 7.45
CA THR A 208 0.87 3.70 8.33
C THR A 208 -0.59 3.47 7.95
N SER A 209 -0.97 2.22 7.71
CA SER A 209 -2.36 1.80 7.46
C SER A 209 -2.69 0.45 8.14
N SER A 210 -2.18 0.22 9.35
CA SER A 210 -2.26 -1.05 10.08
C SER A 210 -3.68 -1.53 10.39
N GLU A 211 -4.65 -0.62 10.53
CA GLU A 211 -6.06 -0.96 10.78
C GLU A 211 -6.74 -1.71 9.62
N ILE A 212 -6.13 -1.72 8.43
CA ILE A 212 -6.76 -2.33 7.25
C ILE A 212 -7.06 -3.80 7.44
N TYR A 213 -6.09 -4.59 7.88
CA TYR A 213 -6.26 -6.04 8.01
C TYR A 213 -7.25 -6.41 9.12
N LYS A 214 -7.32 -5.58 10.16
CA LYS A 214 -8.32 -5.71 11.21
C LYS A 214 -9.73 -5.44 10.68
N ASN A 215 -9.90 -4.34 9.96
CA ASN A 215 -11.16 -3.97 9.34
C ASN A 215 -11.57 -4.99 8.27
N GLN A 216 -10.61 -5.46 7.49
CA GLN A 216 -10.80 -6.46 6.45
C GLN A 216 -11.32 -7.80 7.02
N LEU A 217 -10.68 -8.33 8.06
CA LEU A 217 -11.15 -9.57 8.67
C LEU A 217 -12.53 -9.42 9.31
N SER A 218 -12.81 -8.28 9.94
CA SER A 218 -14.11 -7.97 10.50
C SER A 218 -15.18 -7.91 9.41
N PHE A 219 -14.89 -7.28 8.30
CA PHE A 219 -15.76 -7.19 7.14
C PHE A 219 -16.05 -8.57 6.53
N TYR A 220 -15.02 -9.39 6.32
CA TYR A 220 -15.20 -10.75 5.81
C TYR A 220 -16.02 -11.63 6.77
N HIS A 221 -15.75 -11.51 8.07
CA HIS A 221 -16.52 -12.21 9.08
C HIS A 221 -17.99 -11.76 9.10
N ASP A 222 -18.26 -10.47 8.92
CA ASP A 222 -19.62 -9.96 8.84
C ASP A 222 -20.33 -10.43 7.58
N ALA A 223 -19.63 -10.57 6.46
CA ALA A 223 -20.17 -11.10 5.22
C ALA A 223 -20.51 -12.60 5.29
N TYR A 224 -19.71 -13.42 5.99
CA TYR A 224 -19.81 -14.87 5.91
C TYR A 224 -19.91 -15.61 7.26
N LYS A 225 -19.72 -14.91 8.38
CA LYS A 225 -19.84 -15.49 9.75
C LYS A 225 -19.04 -16.78 10.00
N PHE A 226 -17.84 -16.86 9.46
CA PHE A 226 -16.94 -18.00 9.68
C PHE A 226 -16.49 -18.09 11.15
N THR A 227 -16.09 -19.30 11.56
CA THR A 227 -15.63 -19.56 12.93
C THR A 227 -14.15 -19.93 13.01
N ASN A 228 -13.56 -20.31 11.87
CA ASN A 228 -12.16 -20.74 11.77
C ASN A 228 -11.57 -20.33 10.42
N VAL A 229 -10.84 -19.24 10.38
CA VAL A 229 -10.21 -18.74 9.16
C VAL A 229 -8.82 -19.35 8.96
N GLY A 230 -8.54 -19.80 7.73
CA GLY A 230 -7.24 -20.31 7.31
C GLY A 230 -6.35 -19.25 6.69
N MET A 231 -5.05 -19.34 6.95
CA MET A 231 -4.05 -18.49 6.29
C MET A 231 -2.75 -19.25 6.05
N VAL A 232 -2.11 -19.04 4.89
CA VAL A 232 -0.72 -19.46 4.64
C VAL A 232 0.10 -18.23 4.30
N TYR A 233 1.27 -18.10 4.91
CA TYR A 233 2.10 -16.90 4.78
C TYR A 233 3.60 -17.22 4.86
N TYR A 234 4.45 -16.24 4.56
CA TYR A 234 5.90 -16.33 4.70
C TYR A 234 6.42 -15.32 5.76
N SER A 235 7.69 -15.42 6.12
CA SER A 235 8.28 -14.60 7.20
C SER A 235 8.13 -13.08 7.02
N GLY A 236 8.11 -12.59 5.77
CA GLY A 236 7.91 -11.17 5.47
C GLY A 236 6.49 -10.66 5.76
N SER A 237 5.49 -11.55 5.85
CA SER A 237 4.10 -11.19 6.12
C SER A 237 3.71 -11.23 7.61
N VAL A 238 4.65 -11.50 8.52
CA VAL A 238 4.36 -11.73 9.96
C VAL A 238 3.65 -10.54 10.60
N ALA A 239 4.01 -9.30 10.26
CA ALA A 239 3.36 -8.10 10.78
C ALA A 239 1.87 -8.08 10.46
N ALA A 240 1.51 -8.31 9.18
CA ALA A 240 0.13 -8.42 8.73
C ALA A 240 -0.62 -9.54 9.46
N ILE A 241 0.00 -10.71 9.63
CA ILE A 241 -0.59 -11.87 10.32
C ILE A 241 -0.87 -11.55 11.79
N ASN A 242 0.00 -10.81 12.47
CA ASN A 242 -0.25 -10.37 13.85
C ASN A 242 -1.53 -9.54 13.94
N THR A 243 -1.77 -8.62 13.01
CA THR A 243 -3.00 -7.83 12.96
C THR A 243 -4.24 -8.70 12.74
N TYR A 244 -4.16 -9.71 11.87
CA TYR A 244 -5.25 -10.69 11.70
C TYR A 244 -5.49 -11.53 12.97
N ARG A 245 -4.45 -11.92 13.72
CA ARG A 245 -4.60 -12.63 15.01
C ARG A 245 -5.34 -11.79 16.03
N GLU A 246 -4.99 -10.51 16.15
CA GLU A 246 -5.68 -9.58 17.04
C GLU A 246 -7.16 -9.38 16.65
N ALA A 247 -7.42 -9.22 15.36
CA ALA A 247 -8.78 -9.13 14.84
C ALA A 247 -9.58 -10.41 15.12
N ALA A 248 -9.02 -11.58 14.82
CA ALA A 248 -9.65 -12.88 15.07
C ALA A 248 -9.97 -13.09 16.55
N GLN A 249 -9.03 -12.73 17.43
CA GLN A 249 -9.26 -12.76 18.88
C GLN A 249 -10.41 -11.87 19.31
N SER A 250 -10.49 -10.65 18.75
CA SER A 250 -11.56 -9.69 19.06
C SER A 250 -12.94 -10.16 18.58
N LEU A 251 -12.98 -10.90 17.47
CA LEU A 251 -14.19 -11.49 16.90
C LEU A 251 -14.58 -12.84 17.52
N GLY A 252 -13.74 -13.45 18.34
CA GLY A 252 -13.94 -14.80 18.85
C GLY A 252 -13.76 -15.88 17.77
N VAL A 253 -13.05 -15.58 16.69
CA VAL A 253 -12.76 -16.47 15.56
C VAL A 253 -11.44 -17.18 15.79
N ARG A 254 -11.37 -18.47 15.47
CA ARG A 254 -10.13 -19.21 15.45
C ARG A 254 -9.36 -18.91 14.17
N ILE A 255 -8.05 -18.73 14.27
CA ILE A 255 -7.15 -18.64 13.12
C ILE A 255 -6.31 -19.91 13.02
N SER A 256 -6.35 -20.56 11.86
CA SER A 256 -5.53 -21.74 11.54
C SER A 256 -4.50 -21.33 10.48
N GLU A 257 -3.24 -21.33 10.85
CA GLU A 257 -2.19 -20.73 10.05
C GLU A 257 -1.00 -21.65 9.79
N THR A 258 -0.34 -21.46 8.65
CA THR A 258 0.89 -22.17 8.30
C THR A 258 1.89 -21.20 7.70
N MET A 259 3.09 -21.17 8.25
CA MET A 259 4.20 -20.42 7.66
C MET A 259 5.04 -21.34 6.76
N ILE A 260 5.31 -20.88 5.54
CA ILE A 260 6.21 -21.58 4.60
C ILE A 260 7.31 -20.61 4.13
N ALA A 261 8.40 -21.16 3.62
CA ALA A 261 9.41 -20.32 2.95
C ALA A 261 8.85 -19.71 1.66
N THR A 262 9.26 -18.51 1.31
CA THR A 262 8.94 -17.91 0.02
C THR A 262 9.67 -18.60 -1.13
N LEU A 263 9.23 -18.35 -2.36
CA LEU A 263 9.93 -18.78 -3.57
C LEU A 263 11.16 -17.88 -3.77
N GLU A 264 12.35 -18.44 -3.62
CA GLU A 264 13.62 -17.69 -3.70
C GLU A 264 14.25 -17.75 -5.10
N SER A 265 13.96 -18.81 -5.86
CA SER A 265 14.52 -18.99 -7.20
C SER A 265 13.64 -19.87 -8.10
N PRO A 266 13.66 -19.68 -9.42
CA PRO A 266 12.80 -20.41 -10.37
C PRO A 266 12.98 -21.95 -10.34
N ASP A 267 14.16 -22.45 -10.01
CA ASP A 267 14.42 -23.88 -9.90
C ASP A 267 13.72 -24.56 -8.71
N GLN A 268 13.24 -23.77 -7.75
CA GLN A 268 12.49 -24.24 -6.60
C GLN A 268 10.96 -24.19 -6.81
N GLU A 269 10.49 -23.64 -7.92
CA GLU A 269 9.08 -23.33 -8.16
C GLU A 269 8.15 -24.53 -7.96
N GLU A 270 8.43 -25.67 -8.56
CA GLU A 270 7.58 -26.87 -8.43
C GLU A 270 7.54 -27.39 -6.99
N ALA A 271 8.67 -27.35 -6.29
CA ALA A 271 8.73 -27.79 -4.89
C ALA A 271 7.96 -26.81 -3.98
N TYR A 272 8.04 -25.52 -4.27
CA TYR A 272 7.30 -24.47 -3.57
C TYR A 272 5.79 -24.65 -3.72
N TYR A 273 5.27 -24.73 -4.93
CA TYR A 273 3.83 -24.89 -5.19
C TYR A 273 3.29 -26.21 -4.66
N LYS A 274 4.07 -27.29 -4.72
CA LYS A 274 3.69 -28.56 -4.07
C LYS A 274 3.54 -28.42 -2.54
N LYS A 275 4.44 -27.66 -1.90
CA LYS A 275 4.37 -27.41 -0.46
C LYS A 275 3.20 -26.48 -0.13
N LEU A 276 2.97 -25.45 -0.93
CA LEU A 276 1.86 -24.50 -0.78
C LEU A 276 0.51 -25.25 -0.87
N LYS A 277 0.30 -26.04 -1.91
CA LYS A 277 -0.92 -26.85 -2.10
C LYS A 277 -1.17 -27.79 -0.93
N LYS A 278 -0.14 -28.51 -0.50
CA LYS A 278 -0.24 -29.37 0.70
C LYS A 278 -0.61 -28.60 1.96
N SER A 279 -0.16 -27.36 2.11
CA SER A 279 -0.54 -26.52 3.25
C SER A 279 -2.00 -26.10 3.18
N TYR A 280 -2.53 -25.84 2.00
CA TYR A 280 -3.96 -25.55 1.78
C TYR A 280 -4.83 -26.79 2.08
N GLU A 281 -4.45 -27.94 1.56
CA GLU A 281 -5.11 -29.24 1.84
C GLU A 281 -5.13 -29.54 3.34
N ASP A 282 -4.01 -29.33 4.06
CA ASP A 282 -3.93 -29.53 5.52
C ASP A 282 -4.89 -28.62 6.30
N LEU A 283 -5.03 -27.36 5.89
CA LEU A 283 -5.96 -26.42 6.50
C LEU A 283 -7.42 -26.88 6.35
N VAL A 284 -7.78 -27.39 5.18
CA VAL A 284 -9.13 -27.86 4.90
C VAL A 284 -9.40 -29.20 5.57
N GLU A 285 -8.58 -30.21 5.31
CA GLU A 285 -8.82 -31.61 5.70
C GLU A 285 -8.59 -31.88 7.18
N ASN A 286 -7.57 -31.25 7.77
CA ASN A 286 -7.13 -31.59 9.14
C ASN A 286 -7.43 -30.52 10.17
N ARG A 287 -7.54 -29.23 9.76
CA ARG A 287 -7.79 -28.13 10.70
C ARG A 287 -9.22 -27.62 10.64
N GLY A 288 -9.99 -28.00 9.62
CA GLY A 288 -11.42 -27.70 9.50
C GLY A 288 -11.70 -26.21 9.46
N ILE A 289 -11.02 -25.49 8.57
CA ILE A 289 -11.33 -24.10 8.30
C ILE A 289 -12.65 -23.99 7.55
N ASP A 290 -13.38 -22.90 7.75
CA ASP A 290 -14.62 -22.57 7.08
C ASP A 290 -14.55 -21.26 6.27
N ALA A 291 -13.37 -20.61 6.25
CA ALA A 291 -12.99 -19.52 5.36
C ALA A 291 -11.47 -19.50 5.17
N PHE A 292 -11.00 -18.88 4.11
CA PHE A 292 -9.58 -18.72 3.83
C PHE A 292 -9.27 -17.28 3.42
N VAL A 293 -8.18 -16.71 3.95
CA VAL A 293 -7.64 -15.42 3.48
C VAL A 293 -6.35 -15.70 2.71
N LEU A 294 -6.41 -15.42 1.41
CA LEU A 294 -5.29 -15.59 0.49
C LEU A 294 -4.30 -14.44 0.66
N ASN A 295 -3.11 -14.75 1.13
CA ASN A 295 -2.01 -13.80 1.15
C ASN A 295 -1.50 -13.58 -0.28
N THR A 296 -1.36 -12.35 -0.69
CA THR A 296 -1.04 -11.92 -2.05
C THR A 296 0.24 -12.54 -2.59
N ASP A 297 1.26 -12.65 -1.74
CA ASP A 297 2.59 -13.06 -2.16
C ASP A 297 2.77 -14.59 -2.28
N MET A 298 1.74 -15.37 -1.97
CA MET A 298 1.87 -16.83 -1.97
C MET A 298 1.74 -17.44 -3.37
N ILE A 299 0.91 -16.88 -4.25
CA ILE A 299 0.75 -17.34 -5.64
C ILE A 299 1.42 -16.33 -6.57
N LYS A 300 2.67 -16.61 -6.97
CA LYS A 300 3.49 -15.73 -7.82
C LYS A 300 3.09 -15.80 -9.30
N ASP A 301 2.63 -16.96 -9.77
CA ASP A 301 2.11 -17.14 -11.12
C ASP A 301 0.60 -17.39 -11.07
N VAL A 302 -0.17 -16.42 -11.56
CA VAL A 302 -1.65 -16.49 -11.60
C VAL A 302 -2.18 -17.69 -12.34
N LYS A 303 -1.45 -18.25 -13.30
CA LYS A 303 -1.82 -19.48 -14.02
C LYS A 303 -1.90 -20.70 -13.11
N ARG A 304 -1.24 -20.67 -11.96
CA ARG A 304 -1.29 -21.72 -10.93
C ARG A 304 -2.52 -21.59 -10.03
N MET A 305 -3.23 -20.46 -10.09
CA MET A 305 -4.33 -20.16 -9.16
C MET A 305 -5.44 -21.24 -9.17
N PRO A 306 -5.94 -21.71 -10.33
CA PRO A 306 -6.97 -22.75 -10.35
C PRO A 306 -6.53 -24.06 -9.69
N ASP A 307 -5.28 -24.48 -9.89
CA ASP A 307 -4.73 -25.69 -9.26
C ASP A 307 -4.51 -25.49 -7.76
N MET A 308 -3.99 -24.33 -7.36
CA MET A 308 -3.70 -24.03 -5.94
C MET A 308 -4.97 -23.89 -5.12
N LEU A 309 -6.00 -23.21 -5.64
CA LEU A 309 -7.22 -22.94 -4.90
C LEU A 309 -8.30 -24.03 -5.04
N SER A 310 -8.07 -25.07 -5.87
CA SER A 310 -9.05 -26.14 -6.14
C SER A 310 -9.65 -26.76 -4.87
N VAL A 311 -8.84 -26.99 -3.83
CA VAL A 311 -9.31 -27.59 -2.57
C VAL A 311 -10.36 -26.74 -1.87
N PHE A 312 -10.31 -25.41 -1.95
CA PHE A 312 -11.30 -24.52 -1.37
C PHE A 312 -12.61 -24.56 -2.17
N TYR A 313 -12.52 -24.54 -3.51
CA TYR A 313 -13.67 -24.68 -4.41
C TYR A 313 -14.41 -26.01 -4.21
N GLU A 314 -13.68 -27.12 -4.17
CA GLU A 314 -14.23 -28.47 -3.96
C GLU A 314 -14.93 -28.64 -2.61
N ASN A 315 -14.57 -27.84 -1.61
CA ASN A 315 -15.13 -27.89 -0.27
C ASN A 315 -16.04 -26.70 0.07
N ASN A 316 -16.38 -25.84 -0.91
CA ASN A 316 -17.20 -24.63 -0.74
C ASN A 316 -16.69 -23.72 0.40
N ILE A 317 -15.37 -23.54 0.47
CA ILE A 317 -14.72 -22.65 1.44
C ILE A 317 -14.42 -21.31 0.74
N PRO A 318 -15.06 -20.19 1.16
CA PRO A 318 -14.83 -18.90 0.53
C PRO A 318 -13.36 -18.46 0.68
N VAL A 319 -12.82 -17.98 -0.44
CA VAL A 319 -11.47 -17.42 -0.49
C VAL A 319 -11.57 -15.90 -0.54
N PHE A 320 -11.26 -15.26 0.57
CA PHE A 320 -11.09 -13.81 0.66
C PHE A 320 -9.65 -13.45 0.30
N VAL A 321 -9.42 -12.25 -0.22
CA VAL A 321 -8.08 -11.81 -0.66
C VAL A 321 -7.54 -10.76 0.29
N GLN A 322 -6.29 -10.90 0.69
CA GLN A 322 -5.63 -9.91 1.54
C GLN A 322 -5.34 -8.61 0.80
N ASN A 323 -4.79 -8.71 -0.40
CA ASN A 323 -4.45 -7.58 -1.26
C ASN A 323 -4.28 -8.08 -2.70
N GLY A 324 -4.34 -7.19 -3.69
CA GLY A 324 -4.15 -7.51 -5.09
C GLY A 324 -5.45 -7.80 -5.83
N GLU A 325 -5.94 -6.79 -6.53
CA GLU A 325 -7.16 -6.84 -7.34
C GLU A 325 -7.15 -8.00 -8.35
N PHE A 326 -5.99 -8.29 -8.93
CA PHE A 326 -5.80 -9.37 -9.90
C PHE A 326 -6.16 -10.76 -9.35
N LEU A 327 -6.09 -10.95 -8.03
CA LEU A 327 -6.47 -12.22 -7.38
C LEU A 327 -7.99 -12.40 -7.30
N VAL A 328 -8.75 -11.32 -7.36
CA VAL A 328 -10.23 -11.34 -7.39
C VAL A 328 -10.72 -11.37 -8.82
N SER A 329 -10.12 -10.59 -9.72
CA SER A 329 -10.55 -10.52 -11.12
C SER A 329 -10.27 -11.81 -11.92
N HIS A 330 -9.42 -12.70 -11.39
CA HIS A 330 -9.05 -13.94 -12.05
C HIS A 330 -10.13 -15.02 -11.87
N ASP A 331 -10.41 -15.78 -12.95
CA ASP A 331 -11.23 -17.00 -12.87
C ASP A 331 -10.61 -18.00 -11.88
N ASP A 332 -11.45 -18.61 -11.04
CA ASP A 332 -11.03 -19.50 -9.96
C ASP A 332 -10.02 -18.86 -8.97
N GLY A 333 -10.09 -17.53 -8.82
CA GLY A 333 -9.36 -16.75 -7.84
C GLY A 333 -10.11 -16.57 -6.53
N GLY A 334 -9.91 -15.44 -5.86
CA GLY A 334 -10.67 -15.07 -4.66
C GLY A 334 -12.09 -14.60 -4.98
N VAL A 335 -12.94 -14.66 -3.98
CA VAL A 335 -14.34 -14.19 -4.10
C VAL A 335 -14.44 -12.68 -3.84
N MET A 336 -13.68 -12.19 -2.86
CA MET A 336 -13.85 -10.83 -2.37
C MET A 336 -12.54 -10.25 -1.88
N LEU A 337 -12.35 -8.97 -2.19
CA LEU A 337 -11.31 -8.13 -1.64
C LEU A 337 -11.96 -6.86 -1.06
N MET A 338 -11.73 -6.59 0.22
CA MET A 338 -11.89 -5.27 0.77
C MET A 338 -10.50 -4.62 0.80
N SER A 339 -10.25 -3.70 -0.11
CA SER A 339 -8.99 -2.98 -0.15
C SER A 339 -9.01 -1.75 0.76
N ALA A 340 -7.83 -1.35 1.23
CA ALA A 340 -7.69 -0.15 2.04
C ALA A 340 -8.01 1.11 1.26
N SER A 341 -7.37 1.23 0.14
CA SER A 341 -7.45 2.32 -0.82
C SER A 341 -6.58 1.93 -1.98
N ASP A 342 -6.93 2.39 -3.15
CA ASP A 342 -6.07 2.29 -4.31
C ASP A 342 -4.89 3.28 -4.24
N ALA A 343 -3.94 3.14 -5.13
CA ALA A 343 -2.78 4.01 -5.22
C ALA A 343 -3.18 5.48 -5.48
N VAL A 344 -4.28 5.70 -6.21
CA VAL A 344 -4.83 7.03 -6.48
C VAL A 344 -5.20 7.75 -5.19
N SER A 345 -5.87 7.06 -4.27
CA SER A 345 -6.33 7.64 -2.98
C SER A 345 -5.19 7.86 -2.00
N GLN A 346 -4.15 7.04 -2.04
CA GLN A 346 -3.01 7.12 -1.11
C GLN A 346 -1.97 8.14 -1.52
N ALA A 347 -1.78 8.37 -2.83
CA ALA A 347 -0.74 9.25 -3.34
C ALA A 347 -0.81 10.70 -2.83
N PRO A 348 -1.99 11.35 -2.73
CA PRO A 348 -2.08 12.71 -2.17
C PRO A 348 -1.51 12.81 -0.77
N PHE A 349 -1.75 11.82 0.11
CA PHE A 349 -1.23 11.80 1.48
C PHE A 349 0.30 11.74 1.54
N ALA A 350 0.91 10.89 0.70
CA ALA A 350 2.37 10.81 0.62
C ALA A 350 2.98 12.08 0.02
N VAL A 351 2.33 12.68 -0.99
CA VAL A 351 2.81 13.91 -1.62
C VAL A 351 2.67 15.10 -0.70
N ASP A 352 1.60 15.18 0.11
CA ASP A 352 1.46 16.22 1.14
C ASP A 352 2.62 16.16 2.13
N ALA A 353 2.98 14.95 2.62
CA ALA A 353 4.13 14.78 3.49
C ALA A 353 5.44 15.19 2.79
N MET A 354 5.64 14.78 1.53
CA MET A 354 6.84 15.12 0.75
C MET A 354 7.00 16.64 0.57
N ILE A 355 5.93 17.33 0.22
CA ILE A 355 5.93 18.80 0.03
C ILE A 355 6.23 19.52 1.36
N ARG A 356 5.68 19.06 2.48
CA ARG A 356 5.98 19.61 3.80
C ARG A 356 7.44 19.42 4.18
N ILE A 357 8.04 18.27 3.84
CA ILE A 357 9.46 18.01 4.02
C ILE A 357 10.30 18.99 3.20
N PHE A 358 9.95 19.22 1.94
CA PHE A 358 10.62 20.22 1.10
C PHE A 358 10.46 21.64 1.65
N GLY A 359 9.34 21.94 2.31
CA GLY A 359 9.11 23.17 3.05
C GLY A 359 9.91 23.30 4.36
N GLY A 360 10.71 22.30 4.73
CA GLY A 360 11.60 22.30 5.90
C GLY A 360 10.96 21.74 7.17
N GLU A 361 9.78 21.12 7.09
CA GLU A 361 9.18 20.42 8.22
C GLU A 361 9.91 19.09 8.45
N LYS A 362 10.14 18.74 9.71
CA LYS A 362 10.81 17.48 10.03
C LYS A 362 9.88 16.30 9.76
N PRO A 363 10.36 15.27 9.05
CA PRO A 363 9.57 14.07 8.77
C PRO A 363 8.85 13.48 9.99
N GLY A 364 9.54 13.34 11.12
CA GLY A 364 8.96 12.76 12.33
C GLY A 364 7.90 13.63 13.05
N GLU A 365 7.69 14.88 12.62
CA GLU A 365 6.64 15.77 13.11
C GLU A 365 5.38 15.73 12.20
N ILE A 366 5.47 15.09 11.03
CA ILE A 366 4.38 14.95 10.08
C ILE A 366 3.56 13.71 10.42
N TYR A 367 2.23 13.86 10.42
CA TYR A 367 1.31 12.77 10.73
C TYR A 367 1.41 11.63 9.69
N GLU A 368 1.47 10.37 10.17
CA GLU A 368 1.80 9.18 9.38
C GLU A 368 0.62 8.25 9.12
N LYS A 369 -0.40 8.32 9.98
CA LYS A 369 -1.52 7.38 9.92
C LYS A 369 -2.49 7.77 8.82
N PHE A 370 -2.44 7.01 7.73
CA PHE A 370 -3.42 7.13 6.64
C PHE A 370 -4.76 6.51 7.06
N VAL A 371 -5.84 7.25 6.86
CA VAL A 371 -7.20 6.76 7.06
C VAL A 371 -7.77 6.36 5.70
N PRO A 372 -7.83 5.06 5.41
CA PRO A 372 -8.29 4.61 4.10
C PRO A 372 -9.78 4.87 3.89
N SER A 373 -10.14 5.11 2.62
CA SER A 373 -11.51 4.93 2.14
C SER A 373 -11.59 3.54 1.51
N PRO A 374 -12.03 2.52 2.25
CA PRO A 374 -12.01 1.16 1.72
C PRO A 374 -13.02 1.02 0.58
N TYR A 375 -12.64 0.27 -0.44
CA TYR A 375 -13.54 -0.18 -1.49
C TYR A 375 -13.61 -1.71 -1.52
N VAL A 376 -14.70 -2.25 -2.05
CA VAL A 376 -14.95 -3.68 -2.12
C VAL A 376 -15.03 -4.13 -3.58
N SER A 377 -14.27 -5.16 -3.90
CA SER A 377 -14.32 -5.85 -5.19
C SER A 377 -14.85 -7.27 -4.98
N ILE A 378 -15.72 -7.73 -5.85
CA ILE A 378 -16.35 -9.04 -5.78
C ILE A 378 -16.24 -9.74 -7.12
N ASN A 379 -15.90 -11.03 -7.10
CA ASN A 379 -16.08 -11.93 -8.23
C ASN A 379 -17.32 -12.79 -8.01
N LEU A 380 -18.39 -12.46 -8.73
CA LEU A 380 -19.70 -13.13 -8.60
C LEU A 380 -19.66 -14.56 -9.14
N GLU A 381 -18.88 -14.82 -10.20
CA GLU A 381 -18.72 -16.17 -10.75
C GLU A 381 -17.98 -17.08 -9.76
N ASN A 382 -16.92 -16.59 -9.13
CA ASN A 382 -16.21 -17.33 -8.10
C ASN A 382 -17.07 -17.59 -6.86
N ALA A 383 -17.90 -16.61 -6.45
CA ALA A 383 -18.85 -16.79 -5.37
C ALA A 383 -19.88 -17.90 -5.68
N GLU A 384 -20.45 -17.90 -6.89
CA GLU A 384 -21.38 -18.92 -7.34
C GLU A 384 -20.72 -20.31 -7.35
N LYS A 385 -19.51 -20.44 -7.89
CA LYS A 385 -18.74 -21.70 -7.88
C LYS A 385 -18.49 -22.25 -6.47
N MET A 386 -18.37 -21.39 -5.48
CA MET A 386 -18.17 -21.76 -4.07
C MET A 386 -19.47 -21.87 -3.28
N ASN A 387 -20.64 -21.79 -3.93
CA ASN A 387 -21.96 -21.72 -3.28
C ASN A 387 -22.04 -20.66 -2.17
N MET A 388 -21.40 -19.54 -2.36
CA MET A 388 -21.38 -18.42 -1.42
C MET A 388 -22.47 -17.41 -1.78
N ASP A 389 -23.46 -17.23 -0.91
CA ASP A 389 -24.40 -16.13 -0.99
C ASP A 389 -23.75 -14.84 -0.45
N ILE A 390 -23.61 -13.85 -1.32
CA ILE A 390 -23.08 -12.54 -0.90
C ILE A 390 -24.28 -11.68 -0.46
N PRO A 391 -24.26 -11.13 0.77
CA PRO A 391 -25.35 -10.28 1.26
C PRO A 391 -25.59 -9.07 0.35
N ASP A 392 -26.87 -8.76 0.11
CA ASP A 392 -27.27 -7.61 -0.73
C ASP A 392 -26.64 -6.29 -0.31
N GLU A 393 -26.37 -6.09 0.97
CA GLU A 393 -25.71 -4.91 1.50
C GLU A 393 -24.25 -4.81 1.04
N ILE A 394 -23.55 -5.94 0.98
CA ILE A 394 -22.18 -6.03 0.47
C ILE A 394 -22.17 -5.74 -1.04
N ILE A 395 -23.11 -6.33 -1.80
CA ILE A 395 -23.24 -6.05 -3.23
C ILE A 395 -23.47 -4.56 -3.47
N ARG A 396 -24.36 -3.91 -2.70
CA ARG A 396 -24.64 -2.47 -2.87
C ARG A 396 -23.48 -1.54 -2.54
N MET A 397 -22.58 -1.94 -1.66
CA MET A 397 -21.41 -1.14 -1.28
C MET A 397 -20.16 -1.50 -2.09
N SER A 398 -20.25 -2.50 -2.96
CA SER A 398 -19.13 -2.90 -3.81
C SER A 398 -19.01 -1.98 -5.01
N GLU A 399 -17.75 -1.65 -5.36
CA GLU A 399 -17.44 -0.73 -6.45
C GLU A 399 -17.02 -1.47 -7.72
N LYS A 400 -16.48 -2.69 -7.59
CA LYS A 400 -15.99 -3.48 -8.71
C LYS A 400 -16.59 -4.89 -8.68
N PHE A 401 -17.01 -5.36 -9.86
CA PHE A 401 -17.60 -6.69 -10.07
C PHE A 401 -16.89 -7.41 -11.21
N TYR A 402 -16.62 -8.69 -11.02
CA TYR A 402 -16.00 -9.60 -11.99
C TYR A 402 -16.85 -10.85 -12.17
#